data_4f5db877ac2442bbb3c9123d4a89a94c
#
_entry.id   4f5db877ac2442bbb3c9123d4a89a94c
#
_cell.length_a   1.000
_cell.length_b   1.000
_cell.length_c   1.000
_cell.angle_alpha   90.00
_cell.angle_beta   90.00
_cell.angle_gamma   90.00
#
_symmetry.space_group_name_H-M   'P 1'
#
loop_
_entity.id
_entity.type
_entity.pdbx_description
1 polymer ?
#
loop_
_entity_poly.entity_id
_entity_poly.type
_entity_poly.pdbx_seq_one_letter_code
_entity_poly.pdbx_strand_id
1 'polypeptide(L)'
;MKLLSILRWTVLLGIVAAVICLCITFKNSPEASNFKHHASLVTELRPAMELCTVEIIEDVPIKGHIGTKHIFARTTLNGYIFFNLDSIATTMSGDTLVVVLPPETVEIRESTQPDTYEVIDTWNEKLLGSSKFTAAEENAIKRKVVENFRKAVYAKGYVRQARADAVATLGQMLPAMSATPVKIVDPAPGGYLLP
;
A
#
# COMPACT_ATOMS: atom_id res chain seq x y z
N MET A 1 -50.28 33.61 46.23
CA MET A 1 -48.91 33.02 46.28
C MET A 1 -48.83 31.54 45.87
N LYS A 2 -49.89 30.73 45.99
CA LYS A 2 -49.85 29.29 45.61
C LYS A 2 -49.79 29.02 44.09
N LEU A 3 -50.37 29.88 43.26
CA LEU A 3 -50.39 29.71 41.78
C LEU A 3 -48.98 29.87 41.14
N LEU A 4 -48.19 30.82 41.61
CA LEU A 4 -46.82 31.03 41.14
C LEU A 4 -45.87 29.87 41.51
N SER A 5 -46.11 29.21 42.65
CA SER A 5 -45.37 28.04 43.06
C SER A 5 -45.66 26.83 42.18
N ILE A 6 -46.90 26.63 41.80
CA ILE A 6 -47.32 25.52 40.90
C ILE A 6 -46.73 25.74 39.50
N LEU A 7 -46.72 26.96 38.99
CA LEU A 7 -46.16 27.28 37.69
C LEU A 7 -44.63 27.04 37.66
N ARG A 8 -43.92 27.38 38.72
CA ARG A 8 -42.47 27.09 38.82
C ARG A 8 -42.18 25.59 38.83
N TRP A 9 -42.98 24.79 39.50
CA TRP A 9 -42.83 23.33 39.56
C TRP A 9 -43.11 22.66 38.20
N THR A 10 -44.11 23.10 37.46
CA THR A 10 -44.42 22.57 36.14
C THR A 10 -43.34 22.91 35.12
N VAL A 11 -42.74 24.10 35.17
CA VAL A 11 -41.60 24.47 34.31
C VAL A 11 -40.38 23.63 34.64
N LEU A 12 -40.07 23.42 35.91
CA LEU A 12 -38.95 22.58 36.34
C LEU A 12 -39.10 21.11 35.88
N LEU A 13 -40.32 20.56 35.98
CA LEU A 13 -40.63 19.20 35.54
C LEU A 13 -40.49 19.09 34.02
N GLY A 14 -40.88 20.10 33.24
CA GLY A 14 -40.69 20.16 31.80
C GLY A 14 -39.21 20.16 31.36
N ILE A 15 -38.39 20.94 32.07
CA ILE A 15 -36.94 20.99 31.81
C ILE A 15 -36.28 19.63 32.10
N VAL A 16 -36.62 19.02 33.24
CA VAL A 16 -36.10 17.69 33.60
C VAL A 16 -36.51 16.62 32.57
N ALA A 17 -37.75 16.63 32.13
CA ALA A 17 -38.22 15.72 31.07
C ALA A 17 -37.49 15.94 29.73
N ALA A 18 -37.27 17.21 29.35
CA ALA A 18 -36.51 17.53 28.15
C ALA A 18 -35.04 17.08 28.20
N VAL A 19 -34.37 17.22 29.36
CA VAL A 19 -33.00 16.74 29.57
C VAL A 19 -32.93 15.22 29.53
N ILE A 20 -33.89 14.52 30.14
CA ILE A 20 -33.96 13.08 30.09
C ILE A 20 -34.16 12.58 28.65
N CYS A 21 -35.06 13.24 27.90
CA CYS A 21 -35.30 12.90 26.49
C CYS A 21 -34.06 13.12 25.62
N LEU A 22 -33.33 14.21 25.84
CA LEU A 22 -32.03 14.48 25.19
C LEU A 22 -30.98 13.41 25.54
N CYS A 23 -30.88 13.03 26.80
CA CYS A 23 -29.93 11.98 27.24
C CYS A 23 -30.28 10.61 26.62
N ILE A 24 -31.55 10.29 26.47
CA ILE A 24 -31.97 9.02 25.84
C ILE A 24 -31.68 9.04 24.33
N THR A 25 -31.90 10.17 23.65
CA THR A 25 -31.60 10.30 22.21
C THR A 25 -30.10 10.27 21.95
N PHE A 26 -29.26 10.86 22.82
CA PHE A 26 -27.79 10.76 22.70
C PHE A 26 -27.27 9.35 23.04
N LYS A 27 -27.90 8.63 23.96
CA LYS A 27 -27.48 7.28 24.32
C LYS A 27 -27.92 6.21 23.30
N ASN A 28 -28.92 6.52 22.46
CA ASN A 28 -29.37 5.67 21.36
C ASN A 28 -28.84 6.07 19.99
N SER A 29 -27.80 6.89 19.90
CA SER A 29 -27.04 7.03 18.67
C SER A 29 -26.40 5.68 18.37
N PRO A 30 -26.77 4.99 17.28
CA PRO A 30 -26.10 3.75 16.91
C PRO A 30 -24.75 4.11 16.31
N GLU A 31 -23.73 4.29 17.15
CA GLU A 31 -22.34 4.01 16.75
C GLU A 31 -22.13 2.50 16.65
N ALA A 32 -23.02 1.84 15.98
CA ALA A 32 -22.75 0.53 15.43
C ALA A 32 -22.33 0.78 13.98
N SER A 33 -21.05 1.01 13.75
CA SER A 33 -20.46 0.69 12.47
C SER A 33 -20.71 -0.81 12.28
N ASN A 34 -21.81 -1.16 11.63
CA ASN A 34 -22.07 -2.49 11.11
C ASN A 34 -21.04 -2.78 10.03
N PHE A 35 -19.79 -3.03 10.44
CA PHE A 35 -18.85 -3.77 9.63
C PHE A 35 -19.44 -5.18 9.51
N LYS A 36 -20.22 -5.39 8.47
CA LYS A 36 -20.50 -6.75 8.02
C LYS A 36 -19.15 -7.31 7.57
N HIS A 37 -18.58 -8.16 8.42
CA HIS A 37 -17.49 -9.02 7.99
C HIS A 37 -18.06 -9.87 6.83
N HIS A 38 -17.78 -9.42 5.61
CA HIS A 38 -17.89 -10.31 4.48
C HIS A 38 -16.77 -11.34 4.68
N ALA A 39 -17.15 -12.58 4.97
CA ALA A 39 -16.21 -13.68 4.95
C ALA A 39 -15.55 -13.66 3.57
N SER A 40 -14.26 -13.36 3.51
CA SER A 40 -13.51 -13.43 2.27
C SER A 40 -13.43 -14.90 1.90
N LEU A 41 -14.07 -15.26 0.78
CA LEU A 41 -13.90 -16.57 0.19
C LEU A 41 -12.50 -16.61 -0.44
N VAL A 42 -11.66 -17.51 0.05
CA VAL A 42 -10.42 -17.84 -0.63
C VAL A 42 -10.78 -18.50 -1.95
N THR A 43 -10.60 -17.77 -3.04
CA THR A 43 -11.00 -18.22 -4.38
C THR A 43 -9.98 -19.17 -4.98
N GLU A 44 -8.69 -19.04 -4.60
CA GLU A 44 -7.62 -19.87 -5.13
C GLU A 44 -6.40 -19.84 -4.20
N LEU A 45 -5.80 -21.01 -3.96
CA LEU A 45 -4.50 -21.17 -3.31
C LEU A 45 -3.55 -21.80 -4.33
N ARG A 46 -2.51 -21.08 -4.68
CA ARG A 46 -1.40 -21.61 -5.52
C ARG A 46 -0.13 -21.62 -4.70
N PRO A 47 0.64 -22.71 -4.68
CA PRO A 47 2.00 -22.65 -4.18
C PRO A 47 2.80 -21.72 -5.10
N ALA A 48 3.59 -20.84 -4.52
CA ALA A 48 4.53 -19.99 -5.24
C ALA A 48 5.90 -20.12 -4.60
N MET A 49 6.93 -20.35 -5.42
CA MET A 49 8.31 -20.32 -4.97
C MET A 49 8.97 -19.03 -5.47
N GLU A 50 9.15 -18.09 -4.56
CA GLU A 50 9.67 -16.75 -4.86
C GLU A 50 10.95 -16.49 -4.07
N LEU A 51 11.95 -15.91 -4.74
CA LEU A 51 13.15 -15.39 -4.11
C LEU A 51 13.04 -13.87 -4.03
N CYS A 52 12.67 -13.34 -2.85
CA CYS A 52 12.71 -11.91 -2.57
C CYS A 52 14.15 -11.53 -2.19
N THR A 53 14.74 -10.59 -2.92
CA THR A 53 16.14 -10.19 -2.72
C THR A 53 16.28 -8.76 -2.19
N VAL A 54 15.32 -7.88 -2.50
CA VAL A 54 15.35 -6.48 -2.05
C VAL A 54 13.95 -6.06 -1.59
N GLU A 55 13.89 -5.48 -0.40
CA GLU A 55 12.75 -4.75 0.12
C GLU A 55 13.14 -3.27 0.25
N ILE A 56 12.26 -2.39 -0.21
CA ILE A 56 12.46 -0.94 -0.20
C ILE A 56 11.31 -0.33 0.59
N ILE A 57 11.62 0.48 1.60
CA ILE A 57 10.63 1.25 2.36
C ILE A 57 11.00 2.73 2.18
N GLU A 58 10.11 3.50 1.59
CA GLU A 58 10.37 4.92 1.32
C GLU A 58 9.12 5.78 1.58
N ASP A 59 9.32 6.89 2.31
CA ASP A 59 8.31 7.93 2.47
C ASP A 59 8.31 8.83 1.24
N VAL A 60 7.20 8.80 0.52
CA VAL A 60 7.07 9.51 -0.76
C VAL A 60 6.13 10.71 -0.59
N PRO A 61 6.60 11.92 -0.88
CA PRO A 61 5.74 13.09 -0.91
C PRO A 61 4.79 13.04 -2.12
N ILE A 62 3.53 13.29 -1.88
CA ILE A 62 2.50 13.40 -2.89
C ILE A 62 2.25 14.87 -3.17
N LYS A 63 2.59 15.34 -4.36
CA LYS A 63 2.19 16.64 -4.89
C LYS A 63 1.37 16.41 -6.14
N GLY A 64 0.07 16.66 -6.06
CA GLY A 64 -0.85 16.38 -7.15
C GLY A 64 -1.90 17.46 -7.32
N HIS A 65 -2.48 17.50 -8.52
CA HIS A 65 -3.64 18.36 -8.78
C HIS A 65 -4.63 17.65 -9.70
N ILE A 66 -5.90 17.97 -9.53
CA ILE A 66 -6.97 17.58 -10.44
C ILE A 66 -7.83 18.82 -10.71
N GLY A 67 -7.78 19.31 -11.95
CA GLY A 67 -8.35 20.61 -12.30
C GLY A 67 -7.70 21.71 -11.47
N THR A 68 -8.50 22.44 -10.69
CA THR A 68 -8.04 23.54 -9.81
C THR A 68 -7.82 23.13 -8.36
N LYS A 69 -8.01 21.83 -8.03
CA LYS A 69 -7.79 21.28 -6.68
C LYS A 69 -6.37 20.76 -6.56
N HIS A 70 -5.67 21.10 -5.50
CA HIS A 70 -4.33 20.67 -5.19
C HIS A 70 -4.29 19.88 -3.90
N ILE A 71 -3.41 18.89 -3.84
CA ILE A 71 -3.13 18.10 -2.65
C ILE A 71 -1.62 18.05 -2.40
N PHE A 72 -1.26 18.23 -1.13
CA PHE A 72 0.05 17.90 -0.62
C PHE A 72 -0.13 16.88 0.50
N ALA A 73 0.44 15.70 0.31
CA ALA A 73 0.34 14.58 1.24
C ALA A 73 1.67 13.82 1.30
N ARG A 74 1.77 12.86 2.20
CA ARG A 74 2.87 11.92 2.33
C ARG A 74 2.29 10.50 2.38
N THR A 75 2.99 9.55 1.76
CA THR A 75 2.66 8.12 1.89
C THR A 75 3.93 7.29 2.00
N THR A 76 3.89 6.22 2.80
CA THR A 76 4.95 5.24 2.84
C THR A 76 4.64 4.13 1.83
N LEU A 77 5.56 3.91 0.90
CA LEU A 77 5.49 2.84 -0.08
C LEU A 77 6.50 1.75 0.24
N ASN A 78 6.06 0.50 0.13
CA ASN A 78 6.89 -0.69 0.23
C ASN A 78 7.06 -1.27 -1.16
N GLY A 79 8.29 -1.35 -1.63
CA GLY A 79 8.69 -1.99 -2.89
C GLY A 79 9.34 -3.33 -2.62
N TYR A 80 8.91 -4.38 -3.32
CA TYR A 80 9.47 -5.71 -3.24
C TYR A 80 9.98 -6.12 -4.62
N ILE A 81 11.22 -6.61 -4.67
CA ILE A 81 11.81 -7.14 -5.91
C ILE A 81 12.05 -8.62 -5.68
N PHE A 82 11.39 -9.45 -6.47
CA PHE A 82 11.49 -10.90 -6.35
C PHE A 82 11.55 -11.59 -7.71
N PHE A 83 11.98 -12.83 -7.69
CA PHE A 83 12.13 -13.71 -8.86
C PHE A 83 11.29 -14.95 -8.64
N ASN A 84 10.43 -15.25 -9.63
CA ASN A 84 9.63 -16.47 -9.60
C ASN A 84 10.50 -17.68 -9.97
N LEU A 85 10.83 -18.49 -8.98
CA LEU A 85 11.70 -19.66 -9.17
C LEU A 85 11.02 -20.79 -9.94
N ASP A 86 9.68 -20.81 -10.02
CA ASP A 86 8.93 -21.77 -10.84
C ASP A 86 9.19 -21.58 -12.34
N SER A 87 9.67 -20.39 -12.73
CA SER A 87 9.97 -20.03 -14.13
C SER A 87 11.46 -20.14 -14.49
N ILE A 88 12.27 -20.73 -13.62
CA ILE A 88 13.72 -20.94 -13.89
C ILE A 88 13.92 -21.88 -15.07
N ALA A 89 14.65 -21.40 -16.08
CA ALA A 89 15.11 -22.23 -17.18
C ALA A 89 16.48 -22.87 -16.83
N THR A 90 16.60 -24.17 -17.07
CA THR A 90 17.84 -24.91 -16.85
C THR A 90 18.26 -25.62 -18.12
N THR A 91 19.59 -25.68 -18.37
CA THR A 91 20.16 -26.37 -19.53
C THR A 91 21.48 -27.04 -19.13
N MET A 92 21.79 -28.23 -19.67
CA MET A 92 23.08 -28.85 -19.49
C MET A 92 24.04 -28.33 -20.56
N SER A 93 25.25 -27.93 -20.14
CA SER A 93 26.36 -27.57 -21.03
C SER A 93 27.58 -28.38 -20.61
N GLY A 94 27.82 -29.49 -21.31
CA GLY A 94 28.77 -30.54 -20.83
C GLY A 94 28.31 -31.06 -19.47
N ASP A 95 29.21 -31.06 -18.50
CA ASP A 95 28.96 -31.53 -17.12
C ASP A 95 28.38 -30.41 -16.19
N THR A 96 28.12 -29.22 -16.73
CA THR A 96 27.67 -28.06 -15.94
C THR A 96 26.19 -27.79 -16.17
N LEU A 97 25.43 -27.69 -15.09
CA LEU A 97 24.06 -27.23 -15.10
C LEU A 97 24.04 -25.69 -15.19
N VAL A 98 23.57 -25.16 -16.31
CA VAL A 98 23.38 -23.73 -16.52
C VAL A 98 21.94 -23.36 -16.10
N VAL A 99 21.81 -22.43 -15.16
CA VAL A 99 20.56 -21.91 -14.61
C VAL A 99 20.42 -20.46 -15.04
N VAL A 100 19.34 -20.13 -15.72
CA VAL A 100 19.08 -18.79 -16.21
C VAL A 100 18.14 -18.08 -15.21
N LEU A 101 18.58 -16.92 -14.71
CA LEU A 101 17.76 -16.11 -13.80
C LEU A 101 16.49 -15.64 -14.54
N PRO A 102 15.30 -15.86 -13.98
CA PRO A 102 14.05 -15.39 -14.58
C PRO A 102 13.95 -13.85 -14.53
N PRO A 103 13.00 -13.25 -15.27
CA PRO A 103 12.73 -11.82 -15.15
C PRO A 103 12.29 -11.48 -13.71
N GLU A 104 12.67 -10.28 -13.27
CA GLU A 104 12.24 -9.74 -11.99
C GLU A 104 10.77 -9.36 -11.98
N THR A 105 10.16 -9.45 -10.82
CA THR A 105 8.85 -8.83 -10.53
C THR A 105 9.05 -7.74 -9.51
N VAL A 106 8.56 -6.53 -9.83
CA VAL A 106 8.57 -5.39 -8.91
C VAL A 106 7.15 -5.13 -8.44
N GLU A 107 6.89 -5.43 -7.19
CA GLU A 107 5.61 -5.15 -6.54
C GLU A 107 5.74 -3.93 -5.64
N ILE A 108 4.76 -3.02 -5.71
CA ILE A 108 4.71 -1.83 -4.88
C ILE A 108 3.37 -1.81 -4.16
N ARG A 109 3.42 -1.69 -2.85
CA ARG A 109 2.25 -1.62 -1.97
C ARG A 109 2.31 -0.35 -1.12
N GLU A 110 1.16 0.27 -0.86
CA GLU A 110 1.06 1.26 0.20
C GLU A 110 1.19 0.55 1.55
N SER A 111 1.93 1.14 2.49
CA SER A 111 2.01 0.62 3.84
C SER A 111 0.64 0.67 4.51
N THR A 112 0.30 -0.39 5.25
CA THR A 112 -0.94 -0.48 6.03
C THR A 112 -0.72 -0.13 7.51
N GLN A 113 0.49 0.28 7.89
CA GLN A 113 0.77 0.69 9.27
C GLN A 113 0.10 2.03 9.58
N PRO A 114 -0.23 2.30 10.84
CA PRO A 114 -0.75 3.61 11.26
C PRO A 114 0.19 4.74 10.80
N ASP A 115 -0.39 5.90 10.48
CA ASP A 115 0.32 7.14 10.17
C ASP A 115 1.20 7.10 8.90
N THR A 116 1.04 6.09 8.05
CA THR A 116 1.80 5.96 6.79
C THR A 116 1.19 6.75 5.62
N TYR A 117 -0.03 7.25 5.77
CA TYR A 117 -0.65 8.19 4.84
C TYR A 117 -1.17 9.41 5.60
N GLU A 118 -0.68 10.58 5.22
CA GLU A 118 -1.05 11.85 5.86
C GLU A 118 -1.31 12.92 4.80
N VAL A 119 -2.49 13.51 4.82
CA VAL A 119 -2.79 14.70 4.01
C VAL A 119 -2.35 15.92 4.79
N ILE A 120 -1.33 16.61 4.27
CA ILE A 120 -0.72 17.78 4.91
C ILE A 120 -1.53 19.02 4.59
N ASP A 121 -1.94 19.17 3.31
CA ASP A 121 -2.71 20.32 2.87
C ASP A 121 -3.52 20.03 1.60
N THR A 122 -4.67 20.72 1.47
CA THR A 122 -5.47 20.72 0.25
C THR A 122 -6.02 22.12 -0.01
N TRP A 123 -5.85 22.60 -1.23
CA TRP A 123 -6.39 23.92 -1.61
C TRP A 123 -7.00 23.93 -3.01
N ASN A 124 -7.76 24.96 -3.29
CA ASN A 124 -8.37 25.20 -4.59
C ASN A 124 -7.95 26.58 -5.11
N GLU A 125 -7.58 26.68 -6.37
CA GLU A 125 -7.25 27.97 -7.01
C GLU A 125 -8.44 28.90 -7.11
N LYS A 126 -9.67 28.35 -7.15
CA LYS A 126 -10.90 29.13 -7.20
C LYS A 126 -11.35 29.53 -5.79
N LEU A 127 -11.60 30.80 -5.57
CA LEU A 127 -11.98 31.38 -4.27
C LEU A 127 -13.21 30.72 -3.62
N LEU A 128 -14.18 30.24 -4.42
CA LEU A 128 -15.39 29.54 -3.96
C LEU A 128 -15.38 28.05 -4.31
N GLY A 129 -14.25 27.48 -4.68
CA GLY A 129 -14.10 26.07 -5.04
C GLY A 129 -13.88 25.18 -3.82
N SER A 130 -14.47 23.97 -3.84
CA SER A 130 -14.15 22.95 -2.84
C SER A 130 -12.73 22.45 -3.01
N SER A 131 -11.96 22.36 -1.92
CA SER A 131 -10.63 21.75 -1.89
C SER A 131 -10.68 20.24 -1.60
N LYS A 132 -11.86 19.69 -1.26
CA LYS A 132 -12.02 18.27 -0.93
C LYS A 132 -11.85 17.39 -2.17
N PHE A 133 -11.06 16.36 -2.03
CA PHE A 133 -10.89 15.31 -3.02
C PHE A 133 -11.91 14.20 -2.79
N THR A 134 -12.39 13.62 -3.87
CA THR A 134 -13.15 12.36 -3.82
C THR A 134 -12.18 11.19 -3.74
N ALA A 135 -12.64 10.04 -3.24
CA ALA A 135 -11.82 8.83 -3.20
C ALA A 135 -11.29 8.42 -4.58
N ALA A 136 -12.07 8.64 -5.65
CA ALA A 136 -11.63 8.35 -7.03
C ALA A 136 -10.48 9.27 -7.47
N GLU A 137 -10.54 10.55 -7.10
CA GLU A 137 -9.49 11.53 -7.39
C GLU A 137 -8.20 11.22 -6.62
N GLU A 138 -8.30 10.90 -5.32
CA GLU A 138 -7.15 10.49 -4.52
C GLU A 138 -6.50 9.21 -5.08
N ASN A 139 -7.30 8.20 -5.41
CA ASN A 139 -6.80 6.97 -6.00
C ASN A 139 -6.12 7.20 -7.36
N ALA A 140 -6.57 8.19 -8.15
CA ALA A 140 -5.92 8.55 -9.40
C ALA A 140 -4.53 9.17 -9.17
N ILE A 141 -4.39 10.02 -8.14
CA ILE A 141 -3.11 10.60 -7.74
C ILE A 141 -2.18 9.52 -7.20
N LYS A 142 -2.66 8.67 -6.30
CA LYS A 142 -1.89 7.57 -5.70
C LYS A 142 -1.34 6.61 -6.76
N ARG A 143 -2.14 6.24 -7.76
CA ARG A 143 -1.64 5.42 -8.89
C ARG A 143 -0.44 6.04 -9.60
N LYS A 144 -0.48 7.36 -9.87
CA LYS A 144 0.67 8.06 -10.47
C LYS A 144 1.89 8.05 -9.58
N VAL A 145 1.70 8.19 -8.27
CA VAL A 145 2.80 8.11 -7.29
C VAL A 145 3.43 6.73 -7.31
N VAL A 146 2.64 5.66 -7.30
CA VAL A 146 3.13 4.27 -7.41
C VAL A 146 3.89 4.04 -8.72
N GLU A 147 3.39 4.54 -9.86
CA GLU A 147 4.08 4.44 -11.13
C GLU A 147 5.42 5.18 -11.15
N ASN A 148 5.46 6.39 -10.57
CA ASN A 148 6.69 7.16 -10.47
C ASN A 148 7.69 6.50 -9.53
N PHE A 149 7.21 5.92 -8.43
CA PHE A 149 8.06 5.16 -7.52
C PHE A 149 8.63 3.92 -8.21
N ARG A 150 7.83 3.19 -9.00
CA ARG A 150 8.32 2.06 -9.81
C ARG A 150 9.47 2.48 -10.74
N LYS A 151 9.31 3.60 -11.45
CA LYS A 151 10.39 4.14 -12.30
C LYS A 151 11.63 4.50 -11.49
N ALA A 152 11.43 5.08 -10.29
CA ALA A 152 12.54 5.41 -9.40
C ALA A 152 13.28 4.16 -8.90
N VAL A 153 12.58 3.06 -8.64
CA VAL A 153 13.19 1.77 -8.25
C VAL A 153 14.18 1.28 -9.31
N TYR A 154 13.83 1.38 -10.59
CA TYR A 154 14.73 1.04 -11.70
C TYR A 154 15.86 2.08 -11.82
N ALA A 155 15.53 3.37 -11.83
CA ALA A 155 16.52 4.45 -12.02
C ALA A 155 17.58 4.51 -10.91
N LYS A 156 17.18 4.22 -9.66
CA LYS A 156 18.10 4.14 -8.50
C LYS A 156 18.96 2.87 -8.51
N GLY A 157 18.72 1.93 -9.43
CA GLY A 157 19.51 0.71 -9.60
C GLY A 157 19.17 -0.42 -8.61
N TYR A 158 18.04 -0.32 -7.88
CA TYR A 158 17.63 -1.37 -6.94
C TYR A 158 17.34 -2.71 -7.62
N VAL A 159 16.77 -2.68 -8.82
CA VAL A 159 16.55 -3.90 -9.61
C VAL A 159 17.89 -4.56 -10.00
N ARG A 160 18.89 -3.76 -10.38
CA ARG A 160 20.22 -4.30 -10.72
C ARG A 160 20.89 -4.94 -9.50
N GLN A 161 20.76 -4.31 -8.33
CA GLN A 161 21.23 -4.89 -7.08
C GLN A 161 20.49 -6.20 -6.78
N ALA A 162 19.17 -6.21 -6.86
CA ALA A 162 18.35 -7.39 -6.64
C ALA A 162 18.74 -8.57 -7.52
N ARG A 163 19.06 -8.31 -8.80
CA ARG A 163 19.53 -9.34 -9.74
C ARG A 163 20.91 -9.87 -9.34
N ALA A 164 21.84 -9.01 -8.94
CA ALA A 164 23.14 -9.43 -8.47
C ALA A 164 23.03 -10.29 -7.20
N ASP A 165 22.19 -9.88 -6.25
CA ASP A 165 21.96 -10.62 -5.01
C ASP A 165 21.26 -11.96 -5.27
N ALA A 166 20.33 -12.04 -6.23
CA ALA A 166 19.71 -13.29 -6.65
C ALA A 166 20.73 -14.26 -7.24
N VAL A 167 21.60 -13.78 -8.14
CA VAL A 167 22.68 -14.61 -8.73
C VAL A 167 23.62 -15.12 -7.64
N ALA A 168 24.01 -14.28 -6.69
CA ALA A 168 24.87 -14.66 -5.58
C ALA A 168 24.20 -15.71 -4.68
N THR A 169 22.93 -15.48 -4.31
CA THR A 169 22.17 -16.40 -3.44
C THR A 169 21.97 -17.76 -4.11
N LEU A 170 21.50 -17.77 -5.36
CA LEU A 170 21.33 -19.02 -6.11
C LEU A 170 22.67 -19.72 -6.35
N GLY A 171 23.75 -18.96 -6.57
CA GLY A 171 25.12 -19.49 -6.73
C GLY A 171 25.69 -20.15 -5.47
N GLN A 172 25.15 -19.76 -4.29
CA GLN A 172 25.51 -20.44 -3.02
C GLN A 172 24.60 -21.64 -2.73
N MET A 173 23.32 -21.53 -3.02
CA MET A 173 22.33 -22.56 -2.68
C MET A 173 22.36 -23.75 -3.63
N LEU A 174 22.34 -23.51 -4.95
CA LEU A 174 22.17 -24.58 -5.93
C LEU A 174 23.35 -25.58 -5.99
N PRO A 175 24.63 -25.17 -5.88
CA PRO A 175 25.71 -26.11 -5.80
C PRO A 175 25.65 -27.06 -4.60
N ALA A 176 25.08 -26.58 -3.46
CA ALA A 176 24.91 -27.42 -2.28
C ALA A 176 23.82 -28.49 -2.45
N MET A 177 22.92 -28.29 -3.42
CA MET A 177 21.78 -29.17 -3.71
C MET A 177 22.00 -30.03 -4.96
N SER A 178 23.05 -29.75 -5.75
CA SER A 178 23.34 -30.42 -7.03
C SER A 178 24.58 -31.30 -6.94
N ALA A 179 24.51 -32.46 -7.59
CA ALA A 179 25.69 -33.33 -7.75
C ALA A 179 26.61 -32.85 -8.88
N THR A 180 26.18 -31.94 -9.72
CA THR A 180 26.91 -31.39 -10.86
C THR A 180 27.28 -29.93 -10.62
N PRO A 181 28.37 -29.40 -11.22
CA PRO A 181 28.68 -27.97 -11.17
C PRO A 181 27.51 -27.13 -11.69
N VAL A 182 27.21 -26.03 -10.99
CA VAL A 182 26.12 -25.12 -11.35
C VAL A 182 26.67 -23.76 -11.75
N LYS A 183 26.19 -23.22 -12.86
CA LYS A 183 26.49 -21.86 -13.32
C LYS A 183 25.22 -21.05 -13.44
N ILE A 184 25.13 -19.94 -12.70
CA ILE A 184 24.02 -19.02 -12.83
C ILE A 184 24.33 -17.99 -13.91
N VAL A 185 23.36 -17.72 -14.78
CA VAL A 185 23.46 -16.72 -15.84
C VAL A 185 22.35 -15.70 -15.67
N ASP A 186 22.72 -14.44 -15.56
CA ASP A 186 21.79 -13.33 -15.67
C ASP A 186 21.67 -12.90 -17.15
N PRO A 187 20.50 -13.06 -17.80
CA PRO A 187 20.31 -12.69 -19.19
C PRO A 187 20.18 -11.17 -19.40
N ALA A 188 20.07 -10.39 -18.32
CA ALA A 188 19.91 -8.94 -18.35
C ALA A 188 21.14 -8.23 -17.74
N PRO A 189 22.30 -8.26 -18.42
CA PRO A 189 23.48 -7.57 -17.91
C PRO A 189 23.30 -6.05 -17.95
N GLY A 190 23.73 -5.43 -16.91
CA GLY A 190 23.97 -4.04 -16.55
C GLY A 190 23.48 -2.83 -17.33
N GLY A 191 23.09 -2.91 -18.57
CA GLY A 191 22.57 -1.79 -19.37
C GLY A 191 21.07 -1.88 -19.68
N TYR A 192 20.48 -2.98 -19.40
CA TYR A 192 19.08 -3.30 -19.68
C TYR A 192 18.06 -2.52 -18.80
N LEU A 193 18.49 -2.01 -17.66
CA LEU A 193 17.64 -1.48 -16.61
C LEU A 193 17.66 0.04 -16.52
N LEU A 194 17.93 0.70 -17.63
CA LEU A 194 17.75 2.15 -17.75
C LEU A 194 16.30 2.42 -18.17
N PRO A 195 15.62 3.38 -17.53
CA PRO A 195 14.26 3.77 -17.87
C PRO A 195 14.15 4.32 -19.27
#